data_dcd9be06c6af6e401bf1794738d4ac80
#
_entry.id   dcd9be06c6af6e401bf1794738d4ac80
#
_cell.length_a   1.000
_cell.length_b   1.000
_cell.length_c   1.000
_cell.angle_alpha   90.00
_cell.angle_beta   90.00
_cell.angle_gamma   90.00
#
_symmetry.space_group_name_H-M   'P 1'
#
loop_
_entity.id
_entity.type
_entity.pdbx_description
1 polymer ?
#
loop_
_entity_poly.entity_id
_entity_poly.type
_entity_poly.pdbx_seq_one_letter_code
_entity_poly.pdbx_strand_id
1 'polypeptide(L)'
;MDRTRTVAIAPDSRIAGLRGLSSGERLLGLYEHGVVGCTQRNPEQVIAALEELISLLDFDYGDIAEGFYRLYAFCLREIRDGRFDQPAWILRDLRETWSRTLHEVTASAATSTIEQTVQVG
;
A
#
# COMPACT_ATOMS: atom_id res chain seq x y z
N MET A 1 -20.06 -10.17 -10.92
CA MET A 1 -19.64 -10.19 -10.62
C MET A 1 -18.88 -10.03 -10.05
N ASP A 2 -18.62 -9.89 -10.22
CA ASP A 2 -17.67 -9.74 -9.82
C ASP A 2 -17.46 -9.54 -8.55
N ARG A 3 -17.94 -9.36 -7.95
CA ARG A 3 -17.84 -9.22 -6.80
C ARG A 3 -17.68 -10.24 -5.95
N THR A 4 -18.19 -11.15 -6.21
CA THR A 4 -18.03 -12.35 -5.58
C THR A 4 -16.66 -12.70 -5.34
N ARG A 5 -15.85 -12.52 -6.33
CA ARG A 5 -14.50 -12.75 -6.25
C ARG A 5 -13.87 -11.97 -5.16
N THR A 6 -14.36 -10.81 -4.96
CA THR A 6 -13.83 -9.95 -3.94
C THR A 6 -13.95 -10.57 -2.58
N VAL A 7 -15.09 -11.12 -2.32
CA VAL A 7 -15.29 -11.72 -1.04
C VAL A 7 -14.35 -12.88 -0.82
N ALA A 8 -14.17 -13.66 -1.87
CA ALA A 8 -13.35 -14.82 -1.74
C ALA A 8 -11.92 -14.47 -1.42
N ILE A 9 -11.45 -13.35 -1.91
CA ILE A 9 -10.06 -13.03 -1.74
C ILE A 9 -9.77 -12.18 -0.55
N ALA A 10 -10.70 -11.99 0.33
CA ALA A 10 -10.47 -11.16 1.48
C ALA A 10 -10.35 -11.98 2.73
N PRO A 11 -9.26 -12.74 2.88
CA PRO A 11 -9.10 -13.60 4.03
C PRO A 11 -8.81 -12.82 5.31
N ASP A 12 -8.25 -11.63 5.19
CA ASP A 12 -7.89 -10.82 6.34
C ASP A 12 -8.89 -9.67 6.45
N SER A 13 -9.68 -9.66 7.52
CA SER A 13 -10.72 -8.66 7.67
C SER A 13 -10.16 -7.26 7.78
N ARG A 14 -8.93 -7.11 8.26
CA ARG A 14 -8.35 -5.77 8.34
C ARG A 14 -8.08 -5.23 6.94
N ILE A 15 -7.62 -6.07 6.04
CA ILE A 15 -7.41 -5.65 4.66
C ILE A 15 -8.74 -5.36 3.99
N ALA A 16 -9.74 -6.20 4.27
CA ALA A 16 -11.06 -5.98 3.71
C ALA A 16 -11.62 -4.62 4.13
N GLY A 17 -11.34 -4.22 5.36
CA GLY A 17 -11.80 -2.93 5.86
C GLY A 17 -11.21 -1.74 5.15
N LEU A 18 -10.09 -1.91 4.46
CA LEU A 18 -9.45 -0.81 3.76
C LEU A 18 -10.11 -0.51 2.41
N ARG A 19 -11.01 -1.36 1.97
CA ARG A 19 -11.58 -1.20 0.64
C ARG A 19 -12.46 0.04 0.50
N GLY A 20 -12.92 0.58 1.60
CA GLY A 20 -13.73 1.79 1.54
C GLY A 20 -12.93 3.06 1.52
N LEU A 21 -11.62 2.98 1.62
CA LEU A 21 -10.77 4.15 1.66
C LEU A 21 -10.32 4.56 0.26
N SER A 22 -9.79 5.77 0.16
CA SER A 22 -9.22 6.21 -1.11
C SER A 22 -8.04 5.32 -1.47
N SER A 23 -7.64 5.38 -2.74
CA SER A 23 -6.52 4.56 -3.21
C SER A 23 -5.26 4.80 -2.41
N GLY A 24 -4.96 6.06 -2.14
CA GLY A 24 -3.76 6.39 -1.38
C GLY A 24 -3.82 5.89 0.03
N GLU A 25 -4.97 6.08 0.68
CA GLU A 25 -5.14 5.62 2.05
C GLU A 25 -5.10 4.11 2.13
N ARG A 26 -5.67 3.46 1.16
CA ARG A 26 -5.67 2.01 1.11
C ARG A 26 -4.25 1.48 0.96
N LEU A 27 -3.49 2.09 0.08
CA LEU A 27 -2.11 1.72 -0.12
C LEU A 27 -1.31 1.88 1.17
N LEU A 28 -1.49 3.03 1.82
CA LEU A 28 -0.81 3.30 3.07
C LEU A 28 -1.18 2.28 4.13
N GLY A 29 -2.46 1.92 4.21
CA GLY A 29 -2.91 0.92 5.15
C GLY A 29 -2.30 -0.44 4.91
N LEU A 30 -2.08 -0.79 3.63
CA LEU A 30 -1.46 -2.06 3.31
C LEU A 30 0.00 -2.09 3.72
N TYR A 31 0.73 -0.99 3.52
CA TYR A 31 2.10 -0.93 3.99
C TYR A 31 2.15 -1.07 5.50
N GLU A 32 1.26 -0.37 6.19
CA GLU A 32 1.20 -0.46 7.65
C GLU A 32 0.91 -1.88 8.11
N HIS A 33 -0.04 -2.52 7.45
CA HIS A 33 -0.41 -3.90 7.78
C HIS A 33 0.79 -4.83 7.63
N GLY A 34 1.56 -4.62 6.57
CA GLY A 34 2.75 -5.41 6.34
C GLY A 34 3.83 -5.15 7.39
N VAL A 35 4.02 -3.89 7.76
CA VAL A 35 5.02 -3.55 8.78
C VAL A 35 4.66 -4.21 10.11
N VAL A 36 3.41 -4.12 10.50
CA VAL A 36 2.95 -4.73 11.74
C VAL A 36 3.15 -6.24 11.69
N GLY A 37 2.85 -6.84 10.54
CA GLY A 37 3.06 -8.28 10.38
C GLY A 37 4.51 -8.68 10.54
N CYS A 38 5.42 -7.87 10.04
CA CYS A 38 6.84 -8.14 10.21
C CYS A 38 7.25 -8.02 11.67
N THR A 39 6.75 -7.01 12.35
CA THR A 39 7.07 -6.80 13.75
C THR A 39 6.57 -7.98 14.60
N GLN A 40 5.42 -8.50 14.27
CA GLN A 40 4.83 -9.60 15.01
C GLN A 40 5.31 -10.96 14.50
N ARG A 41 6.16 -10.96 13.50
CA ARG A 41 6.66 -12.17 12.86
C ARG A 41 5.52 -13.06 12.41
N ASN A 42 4.53 -12.44 11.79
CA ASN A 42 3.36 -13.13 11.28
C ASN A 42 3.47 -13.17 9.75
N PRO A 43 4.01 -14.27 9.18
CA PRO A 43 4.24 -14.31 7.75
C PRO A 43 2.95 -14.24 6.93
N GLU A 44 1.89 -14.82 7.44
CA GLU A 44 0.63 -14.80 6.70
C GLU A 44 0.10 -13.39 6.53
N GLN A 45 0.24 -12.58 7.57
CA GLN A 45 -0.20 -11.21 7.51
C GLN A 45 0.63 -10.40 6.50
N VAL A 46 1.93 -10.60 6.50
CA VAL A 46 2.80 -9.89 5.56
C VAL A 46 2.52 -10.34 4.14
N ILE A 47 2.38 -11.63 3.93
CA ILE A 47 2.10 -12.16 2.59
C ILE A 47 0.79 -11.62 2.06
N ALA A 48 -0.24 -11.57 2.90
CA ALA A 48 -1.53 -11.04 2.47
C ALA A 48 -1.41 -9.59 2.03
N ALA A 49 -0.68 -8.79 2.79
CA ALA A 49 -0.49 -7.39 2.44
C ALA A 49 0.28 -7.26 1.13
N LEU A 50 1.33 -8.04 0.96
CA LEU A 50 2.14 -7.97 -0.25
C LEU A 50 1.36 -8.40 -1.48
N GLU A 51 0.57 -9.45 -1.34
CA GLU A 51 -0.23 -9.91 -2.48
C GLU A 51 -1.27 -8.88 -2.88
N GLU A 52 -1.85 -8.22 -1.90
CA GLU A 52 -2.80 -7.16 -2.22
C GLU A 52 -2.10 -5.99 -2.87
N LEU A 53 -0.91 -5.62 -2.39
CA LEU A 53 -0.14 -4.57 -3.01
C LEU A 53 0.18 -4.89 -4.47
N ILE A 54 0.54 -6.14 -4.74
CA ILE A 54 0.82 -6.56 -6.11
C ILE A 54 -0.44 -6.43 -6.96
N SER A 55 -1.58 -6.78 -6.41
CA SER A 55 -2.83 -6.73 -7.17
C SER A 55 -3.23 -5.30 -7.53
N LEU A 56 -2.68 -4.31 -6.84
CA LEU A 56 -2.99 -2.93 -7.12
C LEU A 56 -2.06 -2.31 -8.16
N LEU A 57 -1.05 -3.03 -8.59
CA LEU A 57 -0.13 -2.49 -9.59
C LEU A 57 -0.80 -2.37 -10.94
N ASP A 58 -0.51 -1.25 -11.61
CA ASP A 58 -1.02 -1.01 -12.95
C ASP A 58 0.15 -1.10 -13.90
N PHE A 59 0.26 -2.23 -14.59
CA PHE A 59 1.40 -2.48 -15.45
C PHE A 59 1.40 -1.63 -16.71
N ASP A 60 0.34 -0.85 -16.93
CA ASP A 60 0.38 0.13 -17.99
C ASP A 60 1.43 1.21 -17.72
N TYR A 61 1.85 1.36 -16.48
CA TYR A 61 2.91 2.29 -16.15
C TYR A 61 4.31 1.72 -16.38
N GLY A 62 4.39 0.53 -16.92
CA GLY A 62 5.66 0.00 -17.42
C GLY A 62 6.69 -0.21 -16.34
N ASP A 63 7.84 0.46 -16.50
CA ASP A 63 9.00 0.21 -15.65
C ASP A 63 8.74 0.48 -14.19
N ILE A 64 7.90 1.46 -13.89
CA ILE A 64 7.60 1.80 -12.50
C ILE A 64 6.87 0.65 -11.83
N ALA A 65 5.83 0.16 -12.47
CA ALA A 65 5.06 -0.94 -11.89
C ALA A 65 5.91 -2.20 -11.80
N GLU A 66 6.74 -2.43 -12.80
CA GLU A 66 7.60 -3.61 -12.77
C GLU A 66 8.62 -3.52 -11.65
N GLY A 67 9.14 -2.34 -11.40
CA GLY A 67 10.07 -2.13 -10.31
C GLY A 67 9.42 -2.44 -8.96
N PHE A 68 8.21 -1.97 -8.76
CA PHE A 68 7.49 -2.28 -7.53
C PHE A 68 7.18 -3.76 -7.41
N TYR A 69 6.82 -4.38 -8.53
CA TYR A 69 6.55 -5.80 -8.51
C TYR A 69 7.77 -6.60 -8.06
N ARG A 70 8.94 -6.25 -8.58
CA ARG A 70 10.16 -6.95 -8.19
C ARG A 70 10.46 -6.77 -6.71
N LEU A 71 10.20 -5.57 -6.21
CA LEU A 71 10.44 -5.28 -4.81
C LEU A 71 9.51 -6.11 -3.93
N TYR A 72 8.23 -6.14 -4.28
CA TYR A 72 7.27 -6.94 -3.51
C TYR A 72 7.58 -8.43 -3.62
N ALA A 73 7.99 -8.88 -4.80
CA ALA A 73 8.33 -10.28 -4.98
C ALA A 73 9.55 -10.67 -4.13
N PHE A 74 10.52 -9.77 -4.03
CA PHE A 74 11.66 -10.00 -3.16
C PHE A 74 11.19 -10.15 -1.71
N CYS A 75 10.32 -9.25 -1.26
CA CYS A 75 9.80 -9.34 0.09
C CYS A 75 9.07 -10.65 0.33
N LEU A 76 8.27 -11.09 -0.65
CA LEU A 76 7.57 -12.35 -0.51
C LEU A 76 8.53 -13.51 -0.32
N ARG A 77 9.60 -13.54 -1.09
CA ARG A 77 10.59 -14.60 -0.96
C ARG A 77 11.23 -14.59 0.43
N GLU A 78 11.58 -13.40 0.90
CA GLU A 78 12.18 -13.29 2.23
C GLU A 78 11.24 -13.78 3.31
N ILE A 79 10.00 -13.35 3.25
CA ILE A 79 9.02 -13.76 4.26
C ILE A 79 8.78 -15.25 4.24
N ARG A 80 8.71 -15.85 3.04
CA ARG A 80 8.51 -17.29 2.95
C ARG A 80 9.69 -18.07 3.49
N ASP A 81 10.88 -17.46 3.46
CA ASP A 81 12.07 -18.06 4.04
C ASP A 81 12.24 -17.73 5.51
N GLY A 82 11.28 -17.03 6.09
CA GLY A 82 11.32 -16.71 7.52
C GLY A 82 12.17 -15.51 7.87
N ARG A 83 12.52 -14.70 6.90
CA ARG A 83 13.33 -13.52 7.14
C ARG A 83 12.46 -12.28 7.07
N PHE A 84 12.41 -11.53 8.16
CA PHE A 84 11.52 -10.37 8.28
C PHE A 84 12.24 -9.04 8.22
N ASP A 85 13.57 -9.04 8.33
CA ASP A 85 14.32 -7.78 8.50
C ASP A 85 14.25 -6.89 7.27
N GLN A 86 14.60 -7.41 6.12
CA GLN A 86 14.58 -6.63 4.89
C GLN A 86 13.16 -6.21 4.51
N PRO A 87 12.19 -7.12 4.51
CA PRO A 87 10.82 -6.70 4.21
C PRO A 87 10.31 -5.63 5.16
N ALA A 88 10.64 -5.73 6.45
CA ALA A 88 10.20 -4.72 7.41
C ALA A 88 10.77 -3.36 7.05
N TRP A 89 12.04 -3.32 6.72
CA TRP A 89 12.68 -2.06 6.36
C TRP A 89 12.08 -1.49 5.08
N ILE A 90 11.89 -2.33 4.08
CA ILE A 90 11.36 -1.88 2.80
C ILE A 90 9.93 -1.35 2.96
N LEU A 91 9.09 -2.10 3.65
CA LEU A 91 7.71 -1.69 3.81
C LEU A 91 7.59 -0.43 4.66
N ARG A 92 8.45 -0.31 5.67
CA ARG A 92 8.45 0.88 6.50
C ARG A 92 8.89 2.10 5.70
N ASP A 93 9.90 1.94 4.86
CA ASP A 93 10.37 3.03 4.02
C ASP A 93 9.30 3.46 3.03
N LEU A 94 8.63 2.51 2.42
CA LEU A 94 7.56 2.81 1.48
C LEU A 94 6.38 3.46 2.19
N ARG A 95 6.06 3.00 3.39
CA ARG A 95 4.99 3.62 4.16
C ARG A 95 5.30 5.07 4.43
N GLU A 96 6.53 5.36 4.83
CA GLU A 96 6.91 6.73 5.11
C GLU A 96 6.88 7.59 3.87
N THR A 97 7.37 7.06 2.77
CA THR A 97 7.38 7.80 1.52
C THR A 97 5.96 8.12 1.07
N TRP A 98 5.07 7.13 1.12
CA TRP A 98 3.69 7.34 0.71
C TRP A 98 2.95 8.25 1.65
N SER A 99 3.22 8.14 2.94
CA SER A 99 2.60 9.03 3.91
C SER A 99 2.96 10.47 3.62
N ARG A 100 4.20 10.72 3.33
CA ARG A 100 4.67 12.06 3.02
C ARG A 100 4.06 12.57 1.73
N THR A 101 4.06 11.72 0.70
CA THR A 101 3.51 12.09 -0.60
C THR A 101 2.03 12.40 -0.50
N LEU A 102 1.30 11.56 0.20
CA LEU A 102 -0.13 11.76 0.36
C LEU A 102 -0.43 13.05 1.09
N HIS A 103 0.35 13.32 2.13
CA HIS A 103 0.20 14.55 2.88
C HIS A 103 0.48 15.77 2.02
N GLU A 104 1.52 15.72 1.20
CA GLU A 104 1.86 16.82 0.33
C GLU A 104 0.81 17.08 -0.72
N VAL A 105 0.27 16.03 -1.29
CA VAL A 105 -0.78 16.16 -2.29
C VAL A 105 -2.02 16.80 -1.67
N THR A 106 -2.39 16.35 -0.49
CA THR A 106 -3.55 16.90 0.20
C THR A 106 -3.34 18.38 0.55
N ALA A 107 -2.16 18.70 1.07
CA ALA A 107 -1.85 20.07 1.42
C ALA A 107 -1.82 20.97 0.18
N SER A 108 -1.24 20.46 -0.90
CA SER A 108 -1.17 21.21 -2.14
C SER A 108 -2.54 21.48 -2.71
N ALA A 109 -3.42 20.49 -2.66
CA ALA A 109 -4.78 20.66 -3.15
C ALA A 109 -5.53 21.68 -2.32
N ALA A 110 -5.36 21.63 -1.02
CA ALA A 110 -6.00 22.59 -0.13
C ALA A 110 -5.49 24.01 -0.37
N THR A 111 -4.17 24.12 -0.56
CA THR A 111 -3.57 25.41 -0.83
C THR A 111 -4.06 25.96 -2.15
N SER A 112 -4.12 25.13 -3.16
CA SER A 112 -4.62 25.54 -4.46
C SER A 112 -6.03 26.06 -4.38
N THR A 113 -6.88 25.36 -3.65
CA THR A 113 -8.26 25.77 -3.47
C THR A 113 -8.34 27.11 -2.81
N ILE A 114 -7.53 27.31 -1.78
CA ILE A 114 -7.50 28.59 -1.07
C ILE A 114 -7.02 29.69 -1.98
N GLU A 115 -6.00 29.43 -2.76
CA GLU A 115 -5.49 30.43 -3.67
C GLU A 115 -6.52 30.84 -4.70
N GLN A 116 -7.25 29.89 -5.22
CA GLN A 116 -8.30 30.18 -6.18
C GLN A 116 -9.37 31.06 -5.56
N THR A 117 -9.72 30.76 -4.34
CA THR A 117 -10.71 31.54 -3.65
C THR A 117 -10.25 32.97 -3.49
N VAL A 118 -9.01 33.14 -3.11
CA VAL A 118 -8.45 34.47 -2.93
C VAL A 118 -8.41 35.22 -4.26
N GLN A 119 -8.04 34.57 -5.32
CA GLN A 119 -7.96 35.21 -6.62
C GLN A 119 -9.32 35.66 -7.11
N VAL A 120 -10.31 34.89 -6.85
CA VAL A 120 -11.66 35.23 -7.25
C VAL A 120 -12.16 36.42 -6.44
N GLY A 121 -11.83 36.41 -5.20
CA GLY A 121 -12.23 37.50 -4.30
C GLY A 121 -11.34 38.68 -4.49
#